data_66373f9a21b954b2e0b347e1567a9e10
#
_entry.id   66373f9a21b954b2e0b347e1567a9e10
#
_cell.length_a   1.000
_cell.length_b   1.000
_cell.length_c   1.000
_cell.angle_alpha   90.00
_cell.angle_beta   90.00
_cell.angle_gamma   90.00
#
_symmetry.space_group_name_H-M   'P 1'
#
loop_
_entity.id
_entity.type
_entity.pdbx_description
1 polymer ?
#
loop_
_entity_poly.entity_id
_entity_poly.type
_entity_poly.pdbx_seq_one_letter_code
_entity_poly.pdbx_strand_id
1 'polypeptide(L)'
;VTNIITDLKQKRYAPVYFLCGGEPYFIDQISDYIEDNVLDESEKGFNQMVIYGKETTMDEVLENAKRYPMMSEHQVIIVKEAQHLVKQLDQLESYIKQPQPTTILVFAYKYKTPDGRSKITQLLKKHAVYLESKPLYENKVPAFVTGRLKEMGFQIDPNATRMLVEFLGTDLGKINNELSKLALVHTKELPITPQVIEDNIGISKDYNNFELRKAIGMSDVVKVHRIINYFSENPKENPFVLTTAQLYSFFVQLLKVHTIKDKNNPQAVAKAAGVSPFFVQEIITASKNYPMKYCTRAIK
;
A
#
# COMPACT_ATOMS: atom_id res chain seq x y z
N VAL A 1 -3.10 9.09 7.85
CA VAL A 1 -4.19 8.08 7.74
C VAL A 1 -4.74 7.76 9.12
N THR A 2 -3.93 7.22 10.04
CA THR A 2 -4.38 6.76 11.37
C THR A 2 -5.17 7.83 12.14
N ASN A 3 -4.69 9.07 12.18
CA ASN A 3 -5.40 10.16 12.86
C ASN A 3 -6.78 10.43 12.23
N ILE A 4 -6.86 10.44 10.88
CA ILE A 4 -8.13 10.67 10.18
C ILE A 4 -9.14 9.56 10.52
N ILE A 5 -8.73 8.30 10.45
CA ILE A 5 -9.60 7.15 10.80
C ILE A 5 -10.00 7.20 12.28
N THR A 6 -9.10 7.63 13.17
CA THR A 6 -9.42 7.79 14.60
C THR A 6 -10.49 8.86 14.82
N ASP A 7 -10.36 10.02 14.14
CA ASP A 7 -11.35 11.09 14.21
C ASP A 7 -12.72 10.63 13.68
N LEU A 8 -12.74 9.92 12.53
CA LEU A 8 -13.94 9.36 11.96
C LEU A 8 -14.64 8.36 12.90
N LYS A 9 -13.86 7.46 13.54
CA LYS A 9 -14.38 6.50 14.55
C LYS A 9 -14.98 7.21 15.77
N GLN A 10 -14.48 8.41 16.10
CA GLN A 10 -15.01 9.23 17.19
C GLN A 10 -16.13 10.17 16.74
N LYS A 11 -16.66 9.97 15.52
CA LYS A 11 -17.70 10.81 14.90
C LYS A 11 -17.33 12.28 14.81
N ARG A 12 -16.03 12.57 14.69
CA ARG A 12 -15.52 13.94 14.45
C ARG A 12 -15.31 14.13 12.96
N TYR A 13 -16.31 14.68 12.31
CA TYR A 13 -16.31 14.84 10.86
C TYR A 13 -15.88 16.27 10.48
N ALA A 14 -15.08 16.37 9.43
CA ALA A 14 -14.77 17.64 8.79
C ALA A 14 -15.69 17.84 7.57
N PRO A 15 -16.03 19.07 7.21
CA PRO A 15 -16.91 19.30 6.07
C PRO A 15 -16.27 19.00 4.71
N VAL A 16 -14.94 19.00 4.61
CA VAL A 16 -14.24 18.68 3.36
C VAL A 16 -13.04 17.79 3.62
N TYR A 17 -12.95 16.70 2.87
CA TYR A 17 -11.81 15.80 2.78
C TYR A 17 -11.24 15.83 1.37
N PHE A 18 -9.98 16.17 1.22
CA PHE A 18 -9.27 16.10 -0.05
C PHE A 18 -8.14 15.07 0.05
N LEU A 19 -8.41 13.89 -0.49
CA LEU A 19 -7.53 12.71 -0.39
C LEU A 19 -6.83 12.53 -1.73
N CYS A 20 -5.52 12.79 -1.81
CA CYS A 20 -4.79 12.71 -3.07
C CYS A 20 -3.48 11.93 -2.93
N GLY A 21 -2.91 11.51 -4.06
CA GLY A 21 -1.58 10.91 -4.07
C GLY A 21 -1.44 9.64 -4.89
N GLY A 22 -0.20 9.14 -4.93
CA GLY A 22 0.19 7.97 -5.72
C GLY A 22 -0.19 6.62 -5.12
N GLU A 23 -0.58 6.57 -3.82
CA GLU A 23 -1.03 5.33 -3.18
C GLU A 23 -2.57 5.36 -3.00
N PRO A 24 -3.31 4.66 -3.86
CA PRO A 24 -4.78 4.68 -3.80
C PRO A 24 -5.35 3.96 -2.57
N TYR A 25 -4.66 2.97 -2.03
CA TYR A 25 -5.14 2.16 -0.90
C TYR A 25 -5.58 3.01 0.30
N PHE A 26 -4.77 4.00 0.70
CA PHE A 26 -5.11 4.85 1.85
C PHE A 26 -6.22 5.86 1.54
N ILE A 27 -6.36 6.26 0.28
CA ILE A 27 -7.46 7.11 -0.18
C ILE A 27 -8.76 6.33 -0.08
N ASP A 28 -8.78 5.10 -0.62
CA ASP A 28 -9.95 4.21 -0.58
C ASP A 28 -10.32 3.85 0.87
N GLN A 29 -9.34 3.51 1.71
CA GLN A 29 -9.59 3.19 3.11
C GLN A 29 -10.37 4.28 3.85
N ILE A 30 -10.08 5.56 3.57
CA ILE A 30 -10.78 6.67 4.22
C ILE A 30 -12.12 6.93 3.54
N SER A 31 -12.17 6.97 2.20
CA SER A 31 -13.42 7.23 1.48
C SER A 31 -14.45 6.14 1.72
N ASP A 32 -14.05 4.87 1.67
CA ASP A 32 -14.94 3.74 1.92
C ASP A 32 -15.40 3.71 3.40
N TYR A 33 -14.50 4.05 4.36
CA TYR A 33 -14.92 4.19 5.75
C TYR A 33 -16.01 5.25 5.92
N ILE A 34 -15.90 6.40 5.25
CA ILE A 34 -16.91 7.46 5.29
C ILE A 34 -18.20 6.96 4.63
N GLU A 35 -18.10 6.31 3.46
CA GLU A 35 -19.24 5.74 2.72
C GLU A 35 -20.04 4.75 3.56
N ASP A 36 -19.35 3.90 4.33
CA ASP A 36 -19.96 2.79 5.04
C ASP A 36 -20.48 3.17 6.44
N ASN A 37 -19.85 4.16 7.12
CA ASN A 37 -20.01 4.31 8.57
C ASN A 37 -20.54 5.68 9.04
N VAL A 38 -20.70 6.67 8.17
CA VAL A 38 -21.16 8.01 8.59
C VAL A 38 -22.67 8.04 8.71
N LEU A 39 -23.37 7.46 7.75
CA LEU A 39 -24.84 7.42 7.70
C LEU A 39 -25.35 5.99 7.98
N ASP A 40 -26.49 5.90 8.64
CA ASP A 40 -27.17 4.64 8.78
C ASP A 40 -27.79 4.21 7.43
N GLU A 41 -28.05 2.91 7.23
CA GLU A 41 -28.58 2.37 5.98
C GLU A 41 -29.91 3.04 5.55
N SER A 42 -30.74 3.43 6.50
CA SER A 42 -32.01 4.14 6.25
C SER A 42 -31.81 5.57 5.74
N GLU A 43 -30.68 6.21 6.05
CA GLU A 43 -30.36 7.58 5.68
C GLU A 43 -29.62 7.68 4.34
N LYS A 44 -28.86 6.64 3.97
CA LYS A 44 -28.01 6.60 2.77
C LYS A 44 -28.79 6.90 1.49
N GLY A 45 -30.03 6.38 1.37
CA GLY A 45 -30.84 6.56 0.17
C GLY A 45 -31.14 8.01 -0.19
N PHE A 46 -31.19 8.91 0.78
CA PHE A 46 -31.50 10.33 0.59
C PHE A 46 -30.31 11.26 0.80
N ASN A 47 -29.34 10.85 1.62
CA ASN A 47 -28.27 11.71 2.10
C ASN A 47 -26.87 11.28 1.65
N GLN A 48 -26.73 10.16 0.91
CA GLN A 48 -25.45 9.71 0.37
C GLN A 48 -25.45 9.78 -1.15
N MET A 49 -24.41 10.39 -1.68
CA MET A 49 -24.15 10.47 -3.13
C MET A 49 -22.71 10.03 -3.41
N VAL A 50 -22.57 8.98 -4.22
CA VAL A 50 -21.26 8.53 -4.73
C VAL A 50 -21.24 8.74 -6.23
N ILE A 51 -20.32 9.58 -6.70
CA ILE A 51 -20.23 10.00 -8.11
C ILE A 51 -18.79 9.86 -8.61
N TYR A 52 -18.62 9.66 -9.90
CA TYR A 52 -17.30 9.57 -10.52
C TYR A 52 -16.96 10.88 -11.21
N GLY A 53 -15.73 11.35 -11.04
CA GLY A 53 -15.26 12.62 -11.60
C GLY A 53 -15.30 12.72 -13.13
N LYS A 54 -15.50 11.60 -13.85
CA LYS A 54 -15.73 11.58 -15.31
C LYS A 54 -17.18 11.85 -15.68
N GLU A 55 -18.11 11.65 -14.77
CA GLU A 55 -19.57 11.62 -15.03
C GLU A 55 -20.25 12.86 -14.45
N THR A 56 -19.50 13.80 -13.88
CA THR A 56 -20.01 15.00 -13.23
C THR A 56 -19.14 16.21 -13.51
N THR A 57 -19.65 17.38 -13.15
CA THR A 57 -18.94 18.66 -13.15
C THR A 57 -18.75 19.18 -11.72
N MET A 58 -17.80 20.09 -11.51
CA MET A 58 -17.61 20.68 -10.18
C MET A 58 -18.82 21.50 -9.74
N ASP A 59 -19.52 22.15 -10.68
CA ASP A 59 -20.75 22.90 -10.37
C ASP A 59 -21.84 21.99 -9.82
N GLU A 60 -22.09 20.83 -10.44
CA GLU A 60 -23.05 19.83 -9.94
C GLU A 60 -22.67 19.30 -8.57
N VAL A 61 -21.39 19.03 -8.33
CA VAL A 61 -20.89 18.61 -7.01
C VAL A 61 -21.18 19.68 -5.96
N LEU A 62 -20.89 20.95 -6.28
CA LEU A 62 -21.07 22.06 -5.34
C LEU A 62 -22.54 22.42 -5.11
N GLU A 63 -23.41 22.30 -6.11
CA GLU A 63 -24.84 22.47 -5.95
C GLU A 63 -25.39 21.44 -4.95
N ASN A 64 -25.01 20.18 -5.10
CA ASN A 64 -25.43 19.14 -4.16
C ASN A 64 -24.82 19.36 -2.78
N ALA A 65 -23.55 19.78 -2.69
CA ALA A 65 -22.86 19.99 -1.42
C ALA A 65 -23.44 21.14 -0.58
N LYS A 66 -24.15 22.08 -1.19
CA LYS A 66 -24.82 23.20 -0.51
C LYS A 66 -26.20 22.86 0.04
N ARG A 67 -26.76 21.70 -0.31
CA ARG A 67 -28.09 21.26 0.16
C ARG A 67 -28.00 20.85 1.65
N TYR A 68 -29.16 20.87 2.30
CA TYR A 68 -29.30 20.34 3.64
C TYR A 68 -29.67 18.86 3.61
N PRO A 69 -29.21 18.07 4.58
CA PRO A 69 -29.60 16.68 4.69
C PRO A 69 -31.12 16.55 4.96
N MET A 70 -31.69 15.45 4.50
CA MET A 70 -33.11 15.11 4.70
C MET A 70 -33.25 14.16 5.89
N MET A 71 -33.82 14.63 6.99
CA MET A 71 -34.07 13.82 8.19
C MET A 71 -32.84 13.12 8.77
N SER A 72 -31.66 13.74 8.61
CA SER A 72 -30.36 13.27 9.09
C SER A 72 -29.51 14.45 9.56
N GLU A 73 -28.50 14.19 10.38
CA GLU A 73 -27.55 15.22 10.84
C GLU A 73 -26.56 15.61 9.72
N HIS A 74 -26.25 14.66 8.83
CA HIS A 74 -25.25 14.86 7.77
C HIS A 74 -25.76 14.35 6.42
N GLN A 75 -25.23 14.95 5.35
CA GLN A 75 -25.19 14.34 4.03
C GLN A 75 -23.73 14.03 3.66
N VAL A 76 -23.52 12.99 2.87
CA VAL A 76 -22.20 12.53 2.42
C VAL A 76 -22.15 12.57 0.89
N ILE A 77 -21.15 13.26 0.35
CA ILE A 77 -20.92 13.32 -1.10
C ILE A 77 -19.48 12.84 -1.34
N ILE A 78 -19.31 11.75 -2.08
CA ILE A 78 -18.01 11.17 -2.40
C ILE A 78 -17.79 11.27 -3.91
N VAL A 79 -16.76 12.02 -4.29
CA VAL A 79 -16.31 12.13 -5.67
C VAL A 79 -15.16 11.16 -5.88
N LYS A 80 -15.45 9.97 -6.40
CA LYS A 80 -14.44 8.97 -6.80
C LYS A 80 -13.77 9.41 -8.09
N GLU A 81 -12.47 9.08 -8.27
CA GLU A 81 -11.68 9.47 -9.44
C GLU A 81 -11.69 11.01 -9.70
N ALA A 82 -11.60 11.79 -8.63
CA ALA A 82 -11.68 13.25 -8.66
C ALA A 82 -10.55 13.93 -9.48
N GLN A 83 -9.49 13.20 -9.87
CA GLN A 83 -8.45 13.71 -10.78
C GLN A 83 -8.97 14.12 -12.16
N HIS A 84 -10.16 13.65 -12.55
CA HIS A 84 -10.80 14.07 -13.80
C HIS A 84 -11.36 15.49 -13.73
N LEU A 85 -11.62 16.02 -12.54
CA LEU A 85 -12.07 17.39 -12.29
C LEU A 85 -10.92 18.39 -12.07
N VAL A 86 -9.67 18.02 -12.32
CA VAL A 86 -8.48 18.85 -12.04
C VAL A 86 -8.56 20.26 -12.63
N LYS A 87 -9.13 20.41 -13.84
CA LYS A 87 -9.27 21.71 -14.52
C LYS A 87 -10.32 22.64 -13.90
N GLN A 88 -11.18 22.09 -13.03
CA GLN A 88 -12.29 22.78 -12.40
C GLN A 88 -12.05 22.99 -10.88
N LEU A 89 -10.88 22.59 -10.35
CA LEU A 89 -10.59 22.67 -8.92
C LEU A 89 -10.70 24.10 -8.35
N ASP A 90 -10.42 25.13 -9.15
CA ASP A 90 -10.50 26.54 -8.72
C ASP A 90 -11.93 26.93 -8.32
N GLN A 91 -12.97 26.28 -8.84
CA GLN A 91 -14.37 26.50 -8.46
C GLN A 91 -14.67 26.14 -7.00
N LEU A 92 -13.82 25.28 -6.37
CA LEU A 92 -13.94 24.95 -4.96
C LEU A 92 -13.61 26.14 -4.01
N GLU A 93 -12.95 27.19 -4.49
CA GLU A 93 -12.41 28.25 -3.63
C GLU A 93 -13.47 28.85 -2.70
N SER A 94 -14.63 29.18 -3.22
CA SER A 94 -15.72 29.78 -2.43
C SER A 94 -16.29 28.82 -1.41
N TYR A 95 -16.50 27.56 -1.80
CA TYR A 95 -17.06 26.52 -0.93
C TYR A 95 -16.12 26.15 0.22
N ILE A 96 -14.81 26.01 -0.05
CA ILE A 96 -13.83 25.66 0.99
C ILE A 96 -13.73 26.73 2.07
N LYS A 97 -13.91 27.98 1.72
CA LYS A 97 -13.88 29.11 2.70
C LYS A 97 -15.12 29.13 3.60
N GLN A 98 -16.25 28.67 3.09
CA GLN A 98 -17.51 28.64 3.81
C GLN A 98 -18.29 27.38 3.43
N PRO A 99 -17.81 26.20 3.89
CA PRO A 99 -18.48 24.93 3.58
C PRO A 99 -19.79 24.79 4.35
N GLN A 100 -20.71 24.02 3.81
CA GLN A 100 -21.92 23.61 4.51
C GLN A 100 -21.56 22.67 5.67
N PRO A 101 -21.81 23.04 6.94
CA PRO A 101 -21.36 22.26 8.09
C PRO A 101 -21.97 20.86 8.18
N THR A 102 -23.18 20.67 7.62
CA THR A 102 -23.89 19.39 7.62
C THR A 102 -23.50 18.49 6.44
N THR A 103 -22.61 18.96 5.58
CA THR A 103 -22.14 18.19 4.41
C THR A 103 -20.72 17.67 4.66
N ILE A 104 -20.52 16.39 4.39
CA ILE A 104 -19.21 15.75 4.35
C ILE A 104 -18.86 15.49 2.88
N LEU A 105 -18.04 16.39 2.30
CA LEU A 105 -17.63 16.34 0.91
C LEU A 105 -16.25 15.72 0.79
N VAL A 106 -16.15 14.58 0.08
CA VAL A 106 -14.92 13.80 -0.05
C VAL A 106 -14.46 13.78 -1.51
N PHE A 107 -13.23 14.19 -1.76
CA PHE A 107 -12.56 14.04 -3.06
C PHE A 107 -11.52 12.93 -2.97
N ALA A 108 -11.77 11.79 -3.63
CA ALA A 108 -10.81 10.71 -3.82
C ALA A 108 -10.03 10.95 -5.13
N TYR A 109 -8.92 11.70 -5.03
CA TYR A 109 -8.08 12.13 -6.14
C TYR A 109 -6.87 11.20 -6.28
N LYS A 110 -7.01 10.13 -7.07
CA LYS A 110 -6.06 9.03 -7.12
C LYS A 110 -4.92 9.25 -8.12
N TYR A 111 -3.79 8.57 -7.86
CA TYR A 111 -2.60 8.44 -8.72
C TYR A 111 -1.82 9.72 -8.97
N LYS A 112 -2.34 10.87 -8.59
CA LYS A 112 -1.74 12.18 -8.82
C LYS A 112 -1.94 13.08 -7.60
N THR A 113 -1.23 14.20 -7.59
CA THR A 113 -1.46 15.31 -6.67
C THR A 113 -1.74 16.56 -7.49
N PRO A 114 -2.61 17.47 -7.04
CA PRO A 114 -2.75 18.76 -7.68
C PRO A 114 -1.46 19.60 -7.52
N ASP A 115 -1.27 20.64 -8.36
CA ASP A 115 -0.09 21.50 -8.24
C ASP A 115 -0.06 22.13 -6.84
N GLY A 116 0.95 21.77 -6.06
CA GLY A 116 1.13 22.25 -4.68
C GLY A 116 1.31 23.77 -4.55
N ARG A 117 1.65 24.46 -5.64
CA ARG A 117 1.82 25.92 -5.68
C ARG A 117 0.52 26.66 -6.02
N SER A 118 -0.49 25.97 -6.54
CA SER A 118 -1.76 26.59 -6.90
C SER A 118 -2.47 27.14 -5.65
N LYS A 119 -3.18 28.25 -5.81
CA LYS A 119 -3.96 28.90 -4.76
C LYS A 119 -4.96 27.94 -4.14
N ILE A 120 -5.65 27.17 -4.96
CA ILE A 120 -6.66 26.23 -4.49
C ILE A 120 -6.04 25.11 -3.62
N THR A 121 -4.88 24.57 -4.00
CA THR A 121 -4.20 23.55 -3.21
C THR A 121 -3.76 24.09 -1.85
N GLN A 122 -3.30 25.34 -1.78
CA GLN A 122 -2.96 25.99 -0.51
C GLN A 122 -4.21 26.18 0.37
N LEU A 123 -5.35 26.56 -0.20
CA LEU A 123 -6.62 26.67 0.51
C LEU A 123 -7.11 25.31 1.03
N LEU A 124 -7.03 24.26 0.21
CA LEU A 124 -7.37 22.89 0.62
C LEU A 124 -6.52 22.44 1.81
N LYS A 125 -5.21 22.66 1.77
CA LYS A 125 -4.31 22.33 2.90
C LYS A 125 -4.62 23.10 4.18
N LYS A 126 -5.19 24.29 4.07
CA LYS A 126 -5.49 25.15 5.22
C LYS A 126 -6.86 24.86 5.83
N HIS A 127 -7.86 24.53 5.01
CA HIS A 127 -9.26 24.50 5.43
C HIS A 127 -9.94 23.13 5.33
N ALA A 128 -9.30 22.15 4.67
CA ALA A 128 -9.83 20.80 4.54
C ALA A 128 -8.93 19.77 5.26
N VAL A 129 -9.45 18.58 5.51
CA VAL A 129 -8.62 17.43 5.84
C VAL A 129 -7.91 17.01 4.57
N TYR A 130 -6.63 17.42 4.45
CA TYR A 130 -5.81 17.17 3.28
C TYR A 130 -4.87 15.99 3.53
N LEU A 131 -5.02 14.92 2.75
CA LEU A 131 -4.12 13.78 2.76
C LEU A 131 -3.34 13.72 1.44
N GLU A 132 -2.01 13.71 1.52
CA GLU A 132 -1.14 13.32 0.42
C GLU A 132 -0.62 11.91 0.65
N SER A 133 -1.27 10.94 -0.02
CA SER A 133 -0.95 9.52 0.07
C SER A 133 0.24 9.16 -0.83
N LYS A 134 1.33 8.73 -0.22
CA LYS A 134 2.57 8.37 -0.94
C LYS A 134 2.74 6.85 -0.96
N PRO A 135 3.18 6.27 -2.10
CA PRO A 135 3.53 4.87 -2.16
C PRO A 135 4.53 4.49 -1.07
N LEU A 136 4.33 3.33 -0.48
CA LEU A 136 5.29 2.81 0.48
C LEU A 136 6.54 2.29 -0.24
N TYR A 137 7.70 2.61 0.31
CA TYR A 137 8.93 1.95 -0.11
C TYR A 137 8.89 0.46 0.28
N GLU A 138 9.50 -0.39 -0.53
CA GLU A 138 9.52 -1.86 -0.36
C GLU A 138 9.89 -2.28 1.07
N ASN A 139 10.87 -1.63 1.69
CA ASN A 139 11.32 -1.91 3.07
C ASN A 139 10.28 -1.55 4.15
N LYS A 140 9.20 -0.84 3.81
CA LYS A 140 8.10 -0.48 4.73
C LYS A 140 6.90 -1.42 4.61
N VAL A 141 6.78 -2.16 3.50
CA VAL A 141 5.66 -3.07 3.26
C VAL A 141 5.56 -4.19 4.30
N PRO A 142 6.64 -4.82 4.78
CA PRO A 142 6.55 -5.82 5.86
C PRO A 142 5.89 -5.28 7.14
N ALA A 143 6.22 -4.04 7.52
CA ALA A 143 5.61 -3.41 8.69
C ALA A 143 4.11 -3.10 8.46
N PHE A 144 3.72 -2.74 7.24
CA PHE A 144 2.32 -2.57 6.86
C PHE A 144 1.55 -3.89 6.98
N VAL A 145 2.07 -5.00 6.42
CA VAL A 145 1.45 -6.34 6.51
C VAL A 145 1.23 -6.76 7.96
N THR A 146 2.28 -6.67 8.78
CA THR A 146 2.22 -7.03 10.21
C THR A 146 1.24 -6.15 10.97
N GLY A 147 1.26 -4.84 10.72
CA GLY A 147 0.34 -3.88 11.33
C GLY A 147 -1.11 -4.16 10.98
N ARG A 148 -1.39 -4.43 9.69
CA ARG A 148 -2.74 -4.70 9.19
C ARG A 148 -3.32 -5.99 9.78
N LEU A 149 -2.53 -7.08 9.83
CA LEU A 149 -2.95 -8.32 10.47
C LEU A 149 -3.19 -8.15 11.97
N LYS A 150 -2.35 -7.38 12.65
CA LYS A 150 -2.54 -7.06 14.06
C LYS A 150 -3.86 -6.31 14.31
N GLU A 151 -4.24 -5.36 13.44
CA GLU A 151 -5.55 -4.69 13.51
C GLU A 151 -6.72 -5.67 13.34
N MET A 152 -6.54 -6.73 12.55
CA MET A 152 -7.51 -7.81 12.37
C MET A 152 -7.49 -8.87 13.49
N GLY A 153 -6.52 -8.76 14.42
CA GLY A 153 -6.34 -9.69 15.54
C GLY A 153 -5.50 -10.93 15.24
N PHE A 154 -4.72 -10.92 14.14
CA PHE A 154 -3.85 -12.02 13.74
C PHE A 154 -2.37 -11.74 14.01
N GLN A 155 -1.62 -12.81 14.18
CA GLN A 155 -0.15 -12.80 14.17
C GLN A 155 0.37 -13.47 12.90
N ILE A 156 1.54 -13.06 12.43
CA ILE A 156 2.18 -13.64 11.26
C ILE A 156 3.67 -13.88 11.50
N ASP A 157 4.15 -15.02 10.98
CA ASP A 157 5.57 -15.36 10.97
C ASP A 157 6.37 -14.41 10.06
N PRO A 158 7.60 -14.01 10.44
CA PRO A 158 8.45 -13.16 9.61
C PRO A 158 8.73 -13.72 8.21
N ASN A 159 8.88 -15.05 8.07
CA ASN A 159 9.09 -15.68 6.76
C ASN A 159 7.80 -15.64 5.92
N ALA A 160 6.63 -15.86 6.54
CA ALA A 160 5.34 -15.72 5.86
C ALA A 160 5.10 -14.28 5.40
N THR A 161 5.44 -13.29 6.22
CA THR A 161 5.38 -11.86 5.84
C THR A 161 6.24 -11.61 4.61
N ARG A 162 7.45 -12.16 4.57
CA ARG A 162 8.38 -11.99 3.46
C ARG A 162 7.86 -12.65 2.18
N MET A 163 7.35 -13.89 2.26
CA MET A 163 6.73 -14.57 1.12
C MET A 163 5.62 -13.72 0.49
N LEU A 164 4.74 -13.15 1.32
CA LEU A 164 3.66 -12.26 0.85
C LEU A 164 4.21 -11.04 0.12
N VAL A 165 5.15 -10.33 0.73
CA VAL A 165 5.70 -9.09 0.17
C VAL A 165 6.45 -9.35 -1.13
N GLU A 166 7.21 -10.42 -1.21
CA GLU A 166 7.95 -10.77 -2.44
C GLU A 166 7.03 -11.18 -3.58
N PHE A 167 5.94 -11.87 -3.28
CA PHE A 167 5.00 -12.31 -4.29
C PHE A 167 4.05 -11.18 -4.75
N LEU A 168 3.54 -10.40 -3.80
CA LEU A 168 2.55 -9.34 -4.07
C LEU A 168 3.20 -7.98 -4.38
N GLY A 169 4.49 -7.82 -4.08
CA GLY A 169 5.21 -6.57 -4.28
C GLY A 169 4.79 -5.47 -3.33
N THR A 170 4.66 -4.25 -3.84
CA THR A 170 4.31 -3.06 -3.06
C THR A 170 2.86 -2.60 -3.26
N ASP A 171 2.03 -3.37 -3.96
CA ASP A 171 0.62 -3.08 -4.18
C ASP A 171 -0.18 -3.36 -2.90
N LEU A 172 -0.43 -2.30 -2.11
CA LEU A 172 -1.10 -2.40 -0.82
C LEU A 172 -2.55 -2.89 -0.95
N GLY A 173 -3.21 -2.60 -2.07
CA GLY A 173 -4.57 -3.07 -2.36
C GLY A 173 -4.60 -4.59 -2.51
N LYS A 174 -3.71 -5.15 -3.34
CA LYS A 174 -3.57 -6.60 -3.48
C LYS A 174 -3.20 -7.27 -2.17
N ILE A 175 -2.22 -6.72 -1.46
CA ILE A 175 -1.81 -7.23 -0.16
C ILE A 175 -3.01 -7.27 0.79
N ASN A 176 -3.75 -6.17 0.94
CA ASN A 176 -4.90 -6.13 1.85
C ASN A 176 -5.99 -7.14 1.46
N ASN A 177 -6.23 -7.35 0.16
CA ASN A 177 -7.18 -8.34 -0.32
C ASN A 177 -6.77 -9.76 0.08
N GLU A 178 -5.49 -10.11 -0.09
CA GLU A 178 -4.99 -11.43 0.33
C GLU A 178 -5.02 -11.60 1.86
N LEU A 179 -4.66 -10.56 2.62
CA LEU A 179 -4.77 -10.60 4.08
C LEU A 179 -6.23 -10.76 4.54
N SER A 180 -7.17 -10.11 3.87
CA SER A 180 -8.60 -10.25 4.18
C SER A 180 -9.11 -11.66 3.90
N LYS A 181 -8.69 -12.30 2.79
CA LYS A 181 -9.00 -13.71 2.53
C LYS A 181 -8.43 -14.65 3.59
N LEU A 182 -7.16 -14.46 3.97
CA LEU A 182 -6.55 -15.24 5.04
C LEU A 182 -7.31 -15.10 6.36
N ALA A 183 -7.76 -13.89 6.68
CA ALA A 183 -8.54 -13.64 7.90
C ALA A 183 -9.91 -14.33 7.93
N LEU A 184 -10.47 -14.71 6.77
CA LEU A 184 -11.73 -15.46 6.67
C LEU A 184 -11.55 -16.96 6.91
N VAL A 185 -10.38 -17.51 6.58
CA VAL A 185 -10.14 -18.97 6.59
C VAL A 185 -9.23 -19.42 7.73
N HIS A 186 -8.48 -18.51 8.36
CA HIS A 186 -7.53 -18.84 9.42
C HIS A 186 -8.04 -18.42 10.79
N THR A 187 -7.62 -19.15 11.84
CA THR A 187 -7.99 -18.87 13.22
C THR A 187 -7.03 -17.88 13.88
N LYS A 188 -7.53 -17.05 14.80
CA LYS A 188 -6.72 -16.00 15.45
C LYS A 188 -5.73 -16.53 16.49
N GLU A 189 -5.98 -17.74 16.97
CA GLU A 189 -5.19 -18.41 18.02
C GLU A 189 -3.82 -18.89 17.50
N LEU A 190 -3.72 -19.11 16.18
CA LEU A 190 -2.50 -19.60 15.55
C LEU A 190 -1.87 -18.51 14.68
N PRO A 191 -0.53 -18.42 14.65
CA PRO A 191 0.14 -17.48 13.74
C PRO A 191 0.01 -17.94 12.29
N ILE A 192 -0.09 -16.98 11.36
CA ILE A 192 -0.03 -17.25 9.92
C ILE A 192 1.41 -17.65 9.58
N THR A 193 1.60 -18.92 9.20
CA THR A 193 2.90 -19.51 8.84
C THR A 193 3.11 -19.53 7.33
N PRO A 194 4.34 -19.80 6.84
CA PRO A 194 4.59 -20.06 5.41
C PRO A 194 3.69 -21.14 4.81
N GLN A 195 3.35 -22.19 5.58
CA GLN A 195 2.43 -23.24 5.13
C GLN A 195 1.02 -22.69 4.89
N VAL A 196 0.51 -21.84 5.79
CA VAL A 196 -0.81 -21.19 5.63
C VAL A 196 -0.84 -20.34 4.37
N ILE A 197 0.27 -19.63 4.05
CA ILE A 197 0.39 -18.85 2.81
C ILE A 197 0.36 -19.78 1.58
N GLU A 198 1.09 -20.88 1.60
CA GLU A 198 1.11 -21.86 0.52
C GLU A 198 -0.29 -22.44 0.26
N ASP A 199 -0.96 -22.88 1.32
CA ASP A 199 -2.27 -23.56 1.22
C ASP A 199 -3.40 -22.63 0.74
N ASN A 200 -3.33 -21.31 1.05
CA ASN A 200 -4.44 -20.38 0.80
C ASN A 200 -4.18 -19.36 -0.31
N ILE A 201 -2.91 -19.06 -0.61
CA ILE A 201 -2.53 -18.08 -1.64
C ILE A 201 -1.86 -18.74 -2.82
N GLY A 202 -1.41 -20.00 -2.68
CA GLY A 202 -0.77 -20.76 -3.74
C GLY A 202 0.71 -20.41 -3.97
N ILE A 203 1.35 -19.73 -3.01
CA ILE A 203 2.77 -19.40 -3.08
C ILE A 203 3.57 -20.55 -2.46
N SER A 204 4.37 -21.27 -3.23
CA SER A 204 5.21 -22.35 -2.69
C SER A 204 6.16 -21.83 -1.63
N LYS A 205 6.17 -22.43 -0.44
CA LYS A 205 7.08 -22.09 0.65
C LYS A 205 8.53 -22.45 0.36
N ASP A 206 8.74 -23.50 -0.45
CA ASP A 206 10.07 -24.07 -0.73
C ASP A 206 10.64 -23.61 -2.07
N TYR A 207 9.75 -23.25 -3.04
CA TYR A 207 10.12 -22.90 -4.40
C TYR A 207 9.54 -21.55 -4.79
N ASN A 208 10.15 -20.48 -4.27
CA ASN A 208 9.80 -19.09 -4.57
C ASN A 208 11.08 -18.27 -4.81
N ASN A 209 10.93 -17.05 -5.29
CA ASN A 209 12.08 -16.19 -5.60
C ASN A 209 12.94 -15.87 -4.38
N PHE A 210 12.35 -15.87 -3.18
CA PHE A 210 13.09 -15.67 -1.95
C PHE A 210 14.02 -16.87 -1.67
N GLU A 211 13.48 -18.09 -1.70
CA GLU A 211 14.29 -19.29 -1.50
C GLU A 211 15.35 -19.44 -2.60
N LEU A 212 15.07 -18.98 -3.83
CA LEU A 212 16.06 -18.93 -4.90
C LEU A 212 17.22 -17.98 -4.54
N ARG A 213 16.93 -16.75 -4.11
CA ARG A 213 17.97 -15.78 -3.72
C ARG A 213 18.77 -16.26 -2.52
N LYS A 214 18.11 -16.87 -1.54
CA LYS A 214 18.78 -17.47 -0.38
C LYS A 214 19.69 -18.61 -0.79
N ALA A 215 19.22 -19.52 -1.61
CA ALA A 215 20.02 -20.65 -2.13
C ALA A 215 21.25 -20.13 -2.93
N ILE A 216 21.05 -19.13 -3.81
CA ILE A 216 22.14 -18.47 -4.52
C ILE A 216 23.12 -17.85 -3.51
N GLY A 217 22.63 -17.05 -2.55
CA GLY A 217 23.44 -16.38 -1.54
C GLY A 217 24.28 -17.32 -0.69
N MET A 218 23.76 -18.52 -0.43
CA MET A 218 24.46 -19.61 0.29
C MET A 218 25.29 -20.50 -0.62
N SER A 219 25.29 -20.28 -1.93
CA SER A 219 25.94 -21.13 -2.95
C SER A 219 25.41 -22.59 -2.96
N ASP A 220 24.14 -22.78 -2.59
CA ASP A 220 23.47 -24.08 -2.64
C ASP A 220 22.99 -24.38 -4.08
N VAL A 221 23.90 -24.90 -4.89
CA VAL A 221 23.68 -25.18 -6.32
C VAL A 221 22.54 -26.18 -6.54
N VAL A 222 22.41 -27.18 -5.67
CA VAL A 222 21.38 -28.22 -5.78
C VAL A 222 19.99 -27.61 -5.60
N LYS A 223 19.81 -26.79 -4.54
CA LYS A 223 18.54 -26.12 -4.28
C LYS A 223 18.21 -25.11 -5.38
N VAL A 224 19.20 -24.35 -5.88
CA VAL A 224 19.01 -23.45 -7.02
C VAL A 224 18.43 -24.17 -8.23
N HIS A 225 19.01 -25.32 -8.63
CA HIS A 225 18.50 -26.07 -9.77
C HIS A 225 17.09 -26.62 -9.55
N ARG A 226 16.77 -27.09 -8.35
CA ARG A 226 15.41 -27.56 -8.03
C ARG A 226 14.38 -26.44 -8.17
N ILE A 227 14.69 -25.24 -7.66
CA ILE A 227 13.79 -24.09 -7.76
C ILE A 227 13.62 -23.66 -9.22
N ILE A 228 14.71 -23.59 -10.00
CA ILE A 228 14.63 -23.19 -11.41
C ILE A 228 13.82 -24.20 -12.22
N ASN A 229 13.97 -25.51 -11.97
CA ASN A 229 13.15 -26.54 -12.63
C ASN A 229 11.67 -26.36 -12.28
N TYR A 230 11.35 -26.14 -10.99
CA TYR A 230 9.98 -25.86 -10.58
C TYR A 230 9.41 -24.61 -11.28
N PHE A 231 10.18 -23.53 -11.42
CA PHE A 231 9.75 -22.32 -12.13
C PHE A 231 9.49 -22.59 -13.62
N SER A 232 10.31 -23.42 -14.25
CA SER A 232 10.13 -23.79 -15.67
C SER A 232 8.86 -24.62 -15.92
N GLU A 233 8.46 -25.43 -14.93
CA GLU A 233 7.22 -26.22 -14.96
C GLU A 233 5.98 -25.38 -14.59
N ASN A 234 6.17 -24.26 -13.83
CA ASN A 234 5.10 -23.40 -13.35
C ASN A 234 5.29 -21.92 -13.77
N PRO A 235 5.38 -21.62 -15.08
CA PRO A 235 5.77 -20.27 -15.56
C PRO A 235 4.71 -19.18 -15.33
N LYS A 236 3.44 -19.54 -15.15
CA LYS A 236 2.37 -18.59 -14.84
C LYS A 236 2.50 -18.02 -13.43
N GLU A 237 2.87 -18.86 -12.48
CA GLU A 237 3.04 -18.50 -11.06
C GLU A 237 4.41 -17.86 -10.82
N ASN A 238 5.40 -18.19 -11.65
CA ASN A 238 6.78 -17.74 -11.54
C ASN A 238 7.25 -17.06 -12.84
N PRO A 239 6.75 -15.88 -13.19
CA PRO A 239 7.12 -15.20 -14.43
C PRO A 239 8.62 -14.90 -14.49
N PHE A 240 9.28 -15.29 -15.58
CA PHE A 240 10.71 -15.09 -15.78
C PHE A 240 11.16 -13.63 -15.59
N VAL A 241 10.36 -12.67 -16.07
CA VAL A 241 10.65 -11.23 -15.94
C VAL A 241 10.71 -10.81 -14.47
N LEU A 242 9.81 -11.34 -13.63
CA LEU A 242 9.80 -11.04 -12.20
C LEU A 242 11.01 -11.65 -11.51
N THR A 243 11.34 -12.91 -11.83
CA THR A 243 12.50 -13.61 -11.27
C THR A 243 13.79 -12.88 -11.61
N THR A 244 13.99 -12.50 -12.87
CA THR A 244 15.19 -11.74 -13.29
C THR A 244 15.31 -10.38 -12.64
N ALA A 245 14.19 -9.64 -12.50
CA ALA A 245 14.18 -8.35 -11.81
C ALA A 245 14.57 -8.49 -10.32
N GLN A 246 14.09 -9.55 -9.66
CA GLN A 246 14.43 -9.81 -8.27
C GLN A 246 15.90 -10.25 -8.09
N LEU A 247 16.43 -11.06 -8.99
CA LEU A 247 17.86 -11.42 -8.98
C LEU A 247 18.76 -10.21 -9.24
N TYR A 248 18.38 -9.35 -10.19
CA TYR A 248 19.06 -8.09 -10.42
C TYR A 248 19.09 -7.22 -9.15
N SER A 249 17.93 -7.03 -8.51
CA SER A 249 17.83 -6.28 -7.25
C SER A 249 18.71 -6.88 -6.16
N PHE A 250 18.72 -8.19 -6.02
CA PHE A 250 19.58 -8.90 -5.05
C PHE A 250 21.07 -8.61 -5.27
N PHE A 251 21.59 -8.74 -6.50
CA PHE A 251 23.00 -8.45 -6.77
C PHE A 251 23.35 -6.96 -6.61
N VAL A 252 22.40 -6.05 -6.91
CA VAL A 252 22.57 -4.61 -6.62
C VAL A 252 22.65 -4.38 -5.11
N GLN A 253 21.84 -5.06 -4.29
CA GLN A 253 21.92 -4.99 -2.83
C GLN A 253 23.29 -5.46 -2.33
N LEU A 254 23.79 -6.59 -2.82
CA LEU A 254 25.14 -7.08 -2.47
C LEU A 254 26.22 -6.07 -2.87
N LEU A 255 26.12 -5.48 -4.07
CA LEU A 255 27.05 -4.48 -4.54
C LEU A 255 27.08 -3.25 -3.61
N LYS A 256 25.92 -2.78 -3.16
CA LYS A 256 25.83 -1.68 -2.18
C LYS A 256 26.50 -2.04 -0.84
N VAL A 257 26.35 -3.28 -0.37
CA VAL A 257 27.04 -3.73 0.85
C VAL A 257 28.56 -3.71 0.68
N HIS A 258 29.05 -3.99 -0.52
CA HIS A 258 30.51 -3.91 -0.77
C HIS A 258 31.07 -2.48 -0.71
N THR A 259 30.27 -1.44 -0.82
CA THR A 259 30.70 -0.04 -0.76
C THR A 259 30.77 0.54 0.65
N ILE A 260 30.21 -0.13 1.66
CA ILE A 260 30.27 0.35 3.05
C ILE A 260 31.55 -0.08 3.76
N LYS A 261 32.00 0.77 4.69
CA LYS A 261 33.26 0.51 5.45
C LYS A 261 33.07 -0.64 6.45
N ASP A 262 31.96 -0.64 7.19
CA ASP A 262 31.69 -1.64 8.22
C ASP A 262 30.59 -2.60 7.78
N LYS A 263 31.01 -3.69 7.15
CA LYS A 263 30.13 -4.74 6.64
C LYS A 263 29.56 -5.66 7.73
N ASN A 264 30.10 -5.58 8.95
CA ASN A 264 29.66 -6.39 10.06
C ASN A 264 28.60 -5.65 10.93
N ASN A 265 28.38 -4.36 10.70
CA ASN A 265 27.35 -3.60 11.38
C ASN A 265 25.98 -3.85 10.74
N PRO A 266 25.05 -4.58 11.40
CA PRO A 266 23.75 -4.93 10.83
C PRO A 266 22.92 -3.71 10.42
N GLN A 267 23.00 -2.61 11.18
CA GLN A 267 22.23 -1.39 10.87
C GLN A 267 22.77 -0.68 9.62
N ALA A 268 24.10 -0.64 9.47
CA ALA A 268 24.73 -0.06 8.28
C ALA A 268 24.41 -0.88 7.03
N VAL A 269 24.44 -2.22 7.14
CA VAL A 269 24.07 -3.15 6.06
C VAL A 269 22.60 -3.02 5.70
N ALA A 270 21.68 -3.02 6.68
CA ALA A 270 20.23 -2.84 6.47
C ALA A 270 19.95 -1.56 5.68
N LYS A 271 20.56 -0.45 6.10
CA LYS A 271 20.41 0.86 5.45
C LYS A 271 20.97 0.88 4.04
N ALA A 272 22.16 0.33 3.81
CA ALA A 272 22.82 0.34 2.50
C ALA A 272 22.10 -0.56 1.49
N ALA A 273 21.75 -1.78 1.91
CA ALA A 273 21.03 -2.74 1.08
C ALA A 273 19.55 -2.40 0.91
N GLY A 274 18.97 -1.58 1.80
CA GLY A 274 17.54 -1.27 1.81
C GLY A 274 16.67 -2.44 2.25
N VAL A 275 17.22 -3.33 3.12
CA VAL A 275 16.50 -4.54 3.60
C VAL A 275 16.07 -4.40 5.04
N SER A 276 15.04 -5.18 5.43
CA SER A 276 14.64 -5.28 6.83
C SER A 276 15.78 -5.86 7.69
N PRO A 277 15.94 -5.42 8.95
CA PRO A 277 16.94 -5.96 9.88
C PRO A 277 16.92 -7.50 10.02
N PHE A 278 15.79 -8.14 9.85
CA PHE A 278 15.65 -9.60 9.90
C PHE A 278 16.48 -10.33 8.82
N PHE A 279 16.73 -9.68 7.68
CA PHE A 279 17.38 -10.31 6.52
C PHE A 279 18.84 -9.92 6.34
N VAL A 280 19.34 -9.08 7.22
CA VAL A 280 20.72 -8.56 7.17
C VAL A 280 21.74 -9.69 7.21
N GLN A 281 21.54 -10.69 8.05
CA GLN A 281 22.48 -11.81 8.19
C GLN A 281 22.63 -12.62 6.89
N GLU A 282 21.53 -12.81 6.16
CA GLU A 282 21.56 -13.49 4.86
C GLU A 282 22.33 -12.68 3.83
N ILE A 283 22.12 -11.37 3.79
CA ILE A 283 22.83 -10.45 2.89
C ILE A 283 24.33 -10.38 3.22
N ILE A 284 24.68 -10.35 4.52
CA ILE A 284 26.07 -10.40 4.96
C ILE A 284 26.75 -11.70 4.48
N THR A 285 26.07 -12.84 4.67
CA THR A 285 26.60 -14.15 4.22
C THR A 285 26.74 -14.19 2.71
N ALA A 286 25.73 -13.77 1.96
CA ALA A 286 25.76 -13.71 0.51
C ALA A 286 26.88 -12.78 0.00
N SER A 287 27.11 -11.62 0.65
CA SER A 287 28.17 -10.71 0.26
C SER A 287 29.58 -11.28 0.45
N LYS A 288 29.76 -12.22 1.39
CA LYS A 288 31.02 -12.96 1.56
C LYS A 288 31.22 -13.97 0.43
N ASN A 289 30.17 -14.64 -0.01
CA ASN A 289 30.23 -15.64 -1.08
C ASN A 289 30.34 -15.00 -2.47
N TYR A 290 29.85 -13.76 -2.64
CA TYR A 290 29.84 -13.03 -3.92
C TYR A 290 30.68 -11.75 -3.80
N PRO A 291 32.01 -11.78 -4.05
CA PRO A 291 32.84 -10.59 -4.16
C PRO A 291 32.32 -9.61 -5.22
N MET A 292 32.66 -8.32 -5.06
CA MET A 292 32.19 -7.21 -5.92
C MET A 292 32.29 -7.51 -7.43
N LYS A 293 33.37 -8.16 -7.86
CA LYS A 293 33.59 -8.55 -9.26
C LYS A 293 32.49 -9.47 -9.80
N TYR A 294 31.99 -10.42 -8.97
CA TYR A 294 30.93 -11.33 -9.38
C TYR A 294 29.58 -10.64 -9.37
N CYS A 295 29.32 -9.76 -8.39
CA CYS A 295 28.08 -8.97 -8.39
C CYS A 295 27.99 -8.07 -9.64
N THR A 296 29.05 -7.35 -10.01
CA THR A 296 29.08 -6.54 -11.22
C THR A 296 28.92 -7.34 -12.51
N ARG A 297 29.43 -8.58 -12.54
CA ARG A 297 29.24 -9.47 -13.69
C ARG A 297 27.80 -9.99 -13.81
N ALA A 298 27.15 -10.25 -12.67
CA ALA A 298 25.77 -10.72 -12.64
C ALA A 298 24.74 -9.64 -13.01
N ILE A 299 25.10 -8.36 -12.84
CA ILE A 299 24.25 -7.20 -13.17
C ILE A 299 24.32 -6.83 -14.66
N LYS A 300 25.43 -7.16 -15.34
CA LYS A 300 25.61 -6.96 -16.79
C LYS A 300 24.83 -7.97 -17.61
#